data_b45805b9d17c2e8a6ca2b436bcaef300
#
_entry.id   b45805b9d17c2e8a6ca2b436bcaef300
#
_cell.length_a   1.000
_cell.length_b   1.000
_cell.length_c   1.000
_cell.angle_alpha   90.00
_cell.angle_beta   90.00
_cell.angle_gamma   90.00
#
_symmetry.space_group_name_H-M   'P 1'
#
loop_
_entity.id
_entity.type
_entity.pdbx_description
1 polymer ?
#
loop_
_entity_poly.entity_id
_entity_poly.type
_entity_poly.pdbx_seq_one_letter_code
_entity_poly.pdbx_strand_id
1 'polypeptide(L)'
;MKGMKSAVLWLTFAAAAFAADFSGTVVDINCRAKDLANHERSCAITCSKSGYGLVTSDGKFLKFDESGNARTLAALKKSAKEKDLKAKVTGTLDGDVLKVQAIELQ
;
A
#
# COMPACT_ATOMS: atom_id res chain seq x y z
N MET A 1 -19.58 -40.10 2.87
CA MET A 1 -19.41 -39.82 2.70
C MET A 1 -18.94 -39.27 2.40
N LYS A 2 -18.96 -39.22 2.56
CA LYS A 2 -18.63 -38.65 2.40
C LYS A 2 -18.20 -37.76 2.07
N GLY A 3 -18.12 -37.60 2.15
CA GLY A 3 -17.82 -36.73 1.87
C GLY A 3 -17.23 -36.04 1.80
N MET A 4 -17.19 -35.87 1.88
CA MET A 4 -16.75 -35.13 1.80
C MET A 4 -16.13 -34.55 1.58
N LYS A 5 -16.07 -34.74 1.66
CA LYS A 5 -15.49 -34.28 1.48
C LYS A 5 -14.97 -33.47 1.15
N SER A 6 -15.05 -33.42 1.22
CA SER A 6 -14.62 -32.60 0.87
C SER A 6 -14.10 -31.71 0.71
N ALA A 7 -14.18 -31.65 0.86
CA ALA A 7 -13.83 -30.81 0.65
C ALA A 7 -13.18 -30.10 0.52
N VAL A 8 -13.08 -30.20 0.61
CA VAL A 8 -12.55 -29.61 0.39
C VAL A 8 -11.91 -28.96 0.06
N LEU A 9 -11.97 -28.95 0.06
CA LEU A 9 -11.43 -28.43 -0.32
C LEU A 9 -10.98 -27.67 -0.59
N TRP A 10 -11.10 -27.56 -0.54
CA TRP A 10 -10.67 -26.85 -0.87
C TRP A 10 -10.15 -26.02 -1.04
N LEU A 11 -10.30 -25.83 -0.92
CA LEU A 11 -9.92 -25.14 -1.07
C LEU A 11 -9.06 -24.57 -1.25
N THR A 12 -9.17 -24.76 -0.86
CA THR A 12 -8.00 -24.42 -0.91
C THR A 12 -7.40 -23.51 -1.82
N PHE A 13 -7.66 -23.34 -2.71
CA PHE A 13 -7.15 -22.52 -3.52
C PHE A 13 -6.97 -21.21 -3.21
N ALA A 14 -7.59 -20.95 -2.47
CA ALA A 14 -7.57 -19.66 -1.99
C ALA A 14 -6.29 -19.22 -1.42
N ALA A 15 -5.49 -20.10 -1.18
CA ALA A 15 -4.24 -19.80 -0.57
C ALA A 15 -3.42 -18.76 -1.30
N ALA A 16 -3.63 -18.64 -2.58
CA ALA A 16 -2.77 -17.76 -3.35
C ALA A 16 -3.03 -16.28 -3.12
N ALA A 17 -4.11 -15.92 -2.45
CA ALA A 17 -4.53 -14.54 -2.38
C ALA A 17 -4.40 -13.91 -1.00
N PHE A 18 -3.43 -14.34 -0.22
CA PHE A 18 -3.27 -13.77 1.11
C PHE A 18 -2.74 -12.35 1.06
N ALA A 19 -3.37 -11.49 1.83
CA ALA A 19 -2.85 -10.17 2.07
C ALA A 19 -1.67 -10.23 3.03
N ALA A 20 -0.76 -9.30 2.88
CA ALA A 20 0.39 -9.19 3.75
C ALA A 20 0.55 -7.74 4.18
N ASP A 21 1.36 -7.52 5.21
CA ASP A 21 1.65 -6.18 5.68
C ASP A 21 2.98 -5.72 5.10
N PHE A 22 3.00 -4.47 4.66
CA PHE A 22 4.19 -3.84 4.12
C PHE A 22 4.40 -2.53 4.84
N SER A 23 5.63 -2.22 5.17
CA SER A 23 5.98 -0.97 5.86
C SER A 23 6.95 -0.17 5.03
N GLY A 24 6.82 1.13 5.10
CA GLY A 24 7.72 2.02 4.37
C GLY A 24 7.24 3.45 4.44
N THR A 25 7.70 4.24 3.48
CA THR A 25 7.36 5.65 3.39
C THR A 25 6.47 5.88 2.17
N VAL A 26 5.35 6.56 2.39
CA VAL A 26 4.43 6.92 1.31
C VAL A 26 5.03 8.07 0.52
N VAL A 27 5.02 7.95 -0.80
CA VAL A 27 5.44 9.01 -1.69
C VAL A 27 4.47 9.08 -2.85
N ASP A 28 4.34 10.26 -3.45
CA ASP A 28 3.69 10.36 -4.74
C ASP A 28 4.69 9.94 -5.82
N ILE A 29 4.19 9.49 -6.94
CA ILE A 29 5.05 8.91 -7.97
C ILE A 29 6.08 9.91 -8.49
N ASN A 30 5.72 11.18 -8.55
CA ASN A 30 6.64 12.21 -9.04
C ASN A 30 7.86 12.43 -8.14
N CYS A 31 7.72 12.18 -6.85
CA CYS A 31 8.78 12.48 -5.87
C CYS A 31 9.41 11.25 -5.27
N ARG A 32 9.12 10.09 -5.78
CA ARG A 32 9.46 8.82 -5.15
C ARG A 32 10.94 8.67 -4.99
N ALA A 33 11.82 9.05 -5.08
CA ALA A 33 13.20 8.74 -4.80
C ALA A 33 13.95 9.90 -4.20
N LYS A 34 13.20 10.90 -3.80
CA LYS A 34 13.82 12.07 -3.23
C LYS A 34 14.02 11.88 -1.73
N ASP A 35 14.16 12.93 -1.00
CA ASP A 35 14.39 12.90 0.42
C ASP A 35 13.12 12.44 1.14
N LEU A 36 13.07 11.17 1.50
CA LEU A 36 11.86 10.56 2.06
C LEU A 36 11.46 11.16 3.39
N ALA A 37 12.42 11.46 4.24
CA ALA A 37 12.12 11.98 5.58
C ALA A 37 11.54 13.38 5.53
N ASN A 38 11.86 14.14 4.50
CA ASN A 38 11.41 15.52 4.36
C ASN A 38 10.30 15.68 3.33
N HIS A 39 9.80 14.60 2.75
CA HIS A 39 8.69 14.67 1.82
C HIS A 39 7.43 15.08 2.58
N GLU A 40 6.84 16.18 2.16
CA GLU A 40 5.76 16.80 2.91
C GLU A 40 4.39 16.29 2.51
N ARG A 41 3.50 16.22 3.50
CA ARG A 41 2.12 15.79 3.29
C ARG A 41 1.42 16.68 2.27
N SER A 42 1.64 17.98 2.35
CA SER A 42 1.01 18.92 1.41
C SER A 42 1.45 18.66 -0.03
N CYS A 43 2.73 18.34 -0.22
CA CYS A 43 3.23 18.00 -1.55
C CYS A 43 2.59 16.73 -2.07
N ALA A 44 2.48 15.71 -1.21
CA ALA A 44 1.86 14.45 -1.59
C ALA A 44 0.40 14.65 -1.99
N ILE A 45 -0.33 15.49 -1.28
CA ILE A 45 -1.73 15.78 -1.61
C ILE A 45 -1.82 16.55 -2.92
N THR A 46 -0.96 17.54 -3.13
CA THR A 46 -0.96 18.33 -4.36
C THR A 46 -0.70 17.46 -5.58
N CYS A 47 0.16 16.48 -5.45
CA CYS A 47 0.53 15.60 -6.56
C CYS A 47 -0.32 14.32 -6.61
N SER A 48 -1.51 14.34 -6.03
CA SER A 48 -2.35 13.14 -5.92
C SER A 48 -2.66 12.49 -7.27
N LYS A 49 -2.71 13.26 -8.34
CA LYS A 49 -3.05 12.72 -9.65
C LYS A 49 -1.99 11.78 -10.20
N SER A 50 -0.75 11.91 -9.77
CA SER A 50 0.31 11.02 -10.22
C SER A 50 0.22 9.64 -9.59
N GLY A 51 -0.58 9.48 -8.53
CA GLY A 51 -0.68 8.24 -7.78
C GLY A 51 0.37 8.15 -6.70
N TYR A 52 0.29 7.10 -5.92
CA TYR A 52 1.14 6.91 -4.76
C TYR A 52 1.82 5.55 -4.79
N GLY A 53 2.78 5.39 -3.92
CA GLY A 53 3.44 4.14 -3.70
C GLY A 53 4.14 4.15 -2.36
N LEU A 54 4.78 3.02 -2.06
CA LEU A 54 5.49 2.82 -0.81
C LEU A 54 6.95 2.53 -1.13
N VAL A 55 7.86 3.29 -0.50
CA VAL A 55 9.28 2.97 -0.57
C VAL A 55 9.62 2.19 0.68
N THR A 56 9.97 0.92 0.51
CA THR A 56 10.28 0.03 1.62
C THR A 56 11.66 0.31 2.17
N SER A 57 11.97 -0.28 3.31
CA SER A 57 13.27 -0.04 3.97
C SER A 57 14.45 -0.52 3.12
N ASP A 58 14.23 -1.49 2.24
CA ASP A 58 15.29 -1.97 1.34
C ASP A 58 15.33 -1.20 0.02
N GLY A 59 14.58 -0.10 -0.07
CA GLY A 59 14.66 0.79 -1.22
C GLY A 59 13.75 0.42 -2.39
N LYS A 60 12.92 -0.58 -2.25
CA LYS A 60 11.99 -0.94 -3.32
C LYS A 60 10.81 0.02 -3.37
N PHE A 61 10.38 0.32 -4.57
CA PHE A 61 9.17 1.13 -4.77
C PHE A 61 8.03 0.21 -5.17
N LEU A 62 6.96 0.22 -4.36
CA LEU A 62 5.76 -0.56 -4.63
C LEU A 62 4.64 0.40 -5.00
N LYS A 63 4.27 0.39 -6.27
CA LYS A 63 3.23 1.28 -6.78
C LYS A 63 1.87 0.82 -6.28
N PHE A 64 1.04 1.74 -5.80
CA PHE A 64 -0.31 1.39 -5.35
C PHE A 64 -1.25 1.27 -6.55
N ASP A 65 -2.26 0.42 -6.41
CA ASP A 65 -3.35 0.34 -7.36
C ASP A 65 -4.30 1.54 -7.15
N GLU A 66 -5.34 1.62 -7.97
CA GLU A 66 -6.27 2.73 -7.93
C GLU A 66 -6.95 2.88 -6.58
N SER A 67 -7.37 1.76 -6.01
CA SER A 67 -7.95 1.74 -4.67
C SER A 67 -6.95 2.25 -3.64
N GLY A 68 -5.70 1.85 -3.77
CA GLY A 68 -4.63 2.31 -2.88
C GLY A 68 -4.40 3.80 -2.98
N ASN A 69 -4.45 4.32 -4.19
CA ASN A 69 -4.29 5.76 -4.39
C ASN A 69 -5.40 6.55 -3.67
N ALA A 70 -6.63 6.09 -3.80
CA ALA A 70 -7.76 6.76 -3.15
C ALA A 70 -7.68 6.68 -1.63
N ARG A 71 -7.32 5.50 -1.11
CA ARG A 71 -7.17 5.32 0.34
C ARG A 71 -6.05 6.15 0.90
N THR A 72 -4.95 6.25 0.16
CA THR A 72 -3.79 7.04 0.58
C THR A 72 -4.12 8.51 0.64
N LEU A 73 -4.79 9.03 -0.37
CA LEU A 73 -5.18 10.44 -0.37
C LEU A 73 -6.10 10.74 0.82
N ALA A 74 -7.07 9.87 1.09
CA ALA A 74 -7.96 10.05 2.23
C ALA A 74 -7.18 10.05 3.55
N ALA A 75 -6.22 9.13 3.69
CA ALA A 75 -5.42 9.04 4.90
C ALA A 75 -4.54 10.27 5.08
N LEU A 76 -3.95 10.77 3.99
CA LEU A 76 -3.13 11.97 4.04
C LEU A 76 -3.94 13.19 4.48
N LYS A 77 -5.15 13.31 3.97
CA LYS A 77 -6.01 14.45 4.32
C LYS A 77 -6.42 14.44 5.80
N LYS A 78 -6.50 13.26 6.39
CA LYS A 78 -6.86 13.12 7.81
C LYS A 78 -5.67 13.21 8.74
N SER A 79 -4.48 13.05 8.23
CA SER A 79 -3.27 12.95 9.05
C SER A 79 -2.83 14.32 9.52
N ALA A 80 -2.35 14.39 10.76
CA ALA A 80 -1.69 15.59 11.28
C ALA A 80 -0.20 15.59 10.99
N LYS A 81 0.32 14.53 10.41
CA LYS A 81 1.75 14.40 10.19
C LYS A 81 2.15 15.20 8.96
N GLU A 82 3.17 16.03 9.11
CA GLU A 82 3.58 16.94 8.04
C GLU A 82 4.62 16.36 7.09
N LYS A 83 5.48 15.49 7.58
CA LYS A 83 6.52 14.84 6.77
C LYS A 83 6.87 13.50 7.36
N ASP A 84 7.84 12.82 6.74
CA ASP A 84 8.22 11.47 7.14
C ASP A 84 6.99 10.56 7.15
N LEU A 85 6.39 10.42 6.00
CA LEU A 85 5.05 9.80 5.86
C LEU A 85 5.14 8.29 5.90
N LYS A 86 5.54 7.76 7.03
CA LYS A 86 5.63 6.32 7.21
C LYS A 86 4.26 5.71 7.35
N ALA A 87 4.12 4.53 6.79
CA ALA A 87 2.84 3.86 6.77
C ALA A 87 3.00 2.35 6.83
N LYS A 88 1.95 1.72 7.32
CA LYS A 88 1.78 0.29 7.22
C LYS A 88 0.63 0.04 6.25
N VAL A 89 0.90 -0.78 5.25
CA VAL A 89 -0.06 -1.07 4.18
C VAL A 89 -0.35 -2.55 4.19
N THR A 90 -1.63 -2.89 4.18
CA THR A 90 -2.06 -4.27 4.04
C THR A 90 -2.58 -4.47 2.63
N GLY A 91 -2.08 -5.47 1.95
CA GLY A 91 -2.51 -5.72 0.59
C GLY A 91 -1.84 -6.92 -0.03
N THR A 92 -2.05 -7.08 -1.32
CA THR A 92 -1.51 -8.19 -2.10
C THR A 92 -0.60 -7.63 -3.18
N LEU A 93 0.61 -8.19 -3.25
CA LEU A 93 1.59 -7.74 -4.24
C LEU A 93 1.39 -8.50 -5.54
N ASP A 94 1.32 -7.77 -6.64
CA ASP A 94 1.19 -8.32 -7.97
C ASP A 94 2.30 -7.68 -8.82
N GLY A 95 3.41 -8.39 -8.96
CA GLY A 95 4.60 -7.80 -9.54
C GLY A 95 5.13 -6.71 -8.64
N ASP A 96 5.23 -5.49 -9.14
CA ASP A 96 5.62 -4.35 -8.33
C ASP A 96 4.43 -3.41 -8.01
N VAL A 97 3.21 -3.89 -8.27
CA VAL A 97 2.00 -3.16 -7.93
C VAL A 97 1.39 -3.76 -6.67
N LEU A 98 1.14 -2.92 -5.69
CA LEU A 98 0.53 -3.33 -4.44
C LEU A 98 -0.96 -3.03 -4.47
N LYS A 99 -1.75 -4.08 -4.42
CA LYS A 99 -3.22 -3.95 -4.35
C LYS A 99 -3.59 -3.71 -2.90
N VAL A 100 -3.89 -2.48 -2.57
CA VAL A 100 -4.03 -2.03 -1.20
C VAL A 100 -5.43 -2.32 -0.66
N GLN A 101 -5.49 -2.96 0.48
CA GLN A 101 -6.75 -3.20 1.20
C GLN A 101 -6.91 -2.21 2.35
N ALA A 102 -5.82 -1.81 2.96
CA ALA A 102 -5.85 -0.86 4.06
C ALA A 102 -4.52 -0.12 4.14
N ILE A 103 -4.55 1.10 4.63
CA ILE A 103 -3.35 1.87 4.86
C ILE A 103 -3.50 2.63 6.18
N GLU A 104 -2.43 2.64 6.95
CA GLU A 104 -2.38 3.32 8.23
C GLU A 104 -1.11 4.17 8.27
N LEU A 105 -1.26 5.48 8.30
CA LEU A 105 -0.13 6.38 8.48
C LEU A 105 0.31 6.37 9.93
N GLN A 106 1.61 6.35 10.15
CA GLN A 106 2.17 6.21 11.48
C GLN A 106 2.81 7.48 11.99
#